data_6702f5ce6d4fb30aed14faa0fbc35984
#
_entry.id   6702f5ce6d4fb30aed14faa0fbc35984
#
_cell.length_a   1.000
_cell.length_b   1.000
_cell.length_c   1.000
_cell.angle_alpha   90.00
_cell.angle_beta   90.00
_cell.angle_gamma   90.00
#
_symmetry.space_group_name_H-M   'P 1'
#
loop_
_entity.id
_entity.type
_entity.pdbx_description
1 polymer ?
#
loop_
_entity_poly.entity_id
_entity_poly.type
_entity_poly.pdbx_seq_one_letter_code
_entity_poly.pdbx_strand_id
1 'polypeptide(L)'
;MVSLTKGEGFGRPLLEFTRSQKPIMTTAWSGHVDFLYAPVVNAKSKKTTIKPLFEKVAFDIKPVPKEAHWDGVISSDSNWCFPKKDKFQKAMRSVYEAYPAKEKAAKQLQSHIKNAFKMEDKYSDMVSAVEKISTTGEQTQDTIDTDKVMVL
;
A
#
# COMPACT_ATOMS: atom_id res chain seq x y z
N MET A 1 -7.32 -12.73 -0.84
CA MET A 1 -7.31 -11.91 -2.09
C MET A 1 -5.92 -11.88 -2.65
N VAL A 2 -5.80 -11.87 -3.97
CA VAL A 2 -4.53 -11.69 -4.68
C VAL A 2 -4.65 -10.45 -5.55
N SER A 3 -3.64 -9.57 -5.51
CA SER A 3 -3.52 -8.42 -6.39
C SER A 3 -2.06 -8.27 -6.84
N LEU A 4 -1.81 -8.36 -8.13
CA LEU A 4 -0.49 -8.28 -8.74
C LEU A 4 -0.47 -7.17 -9.80
N THR A 5 -1.02 -6.02 -9.44
CA THR A 5 -1.09 -4.84 -10.30
C THR A 5 0.29 -4.24 -10.61
N LYS A 6 0.39 -3.50 -11.67
CA LYS A 6 1.61 -2.79 -12.09
C LYS A 6 1.90 -1.57 -11.21
N GLY A 7 0.86 -1.01 -10.61
CA GLY A 7 0.86 0.11 -9.70
C GLY A 7 -0.57 0.40 -9.26
N GLU A 8 -0.71 1.05 -8.13
CA GLU A 8 -2.00 1.45 -7.55
C GLU A 8 -1.87 2.87 -7.01
N GLY A 9 -2.80 3.75 -7.32
CA GLY A 9 -2.83 5.06 -6.69
C GLY A 9 -3.02 4.96 -5.18
N PHE A 10 -3.99 4.17 -4.73
CA PHE A 10 -4.25 3.89 -3.33
C PHE A 10 -4.54 2.40 -3.05
N GLY A 11 -5.13 1.68 -4.03
CA GLY A 11 -5.49 0.27 -3.86
C GLY A 11 -6.80 0.07 -3.09
N ARG A 12 -7.82 0.87 -3.37
CA ARG A 12 -9.13 0.80 -2.70
C ARG A 12 -9.73 -0.61 -2.63
N PRO A 13 -9.70 -1.45 -3.66
CA PRO A 13 -10.20 -2.82 -3.56
C PRO A 13 -9.49 -3.66 -2.49
N LEU A 14 -8.17 -3.45 -2.30
CA LEU A 14 -7.41 -4.10 -1.24
C LEU A 14 -7.82 -3.59 0.14
N LEU A 15 -7.99 -2.27 0.29
CA LEU A 15 -8.46 -1.68 1.54
C LEU A 15 -9.84 -2.24 1.94
N GLU A 16 -10.79 -2.26 1.01
CA GLU A 16 -12.13 -2.79 1.23
C GLU A 16 -12.10 -4.28 1.61
N PHE A 17 -11.23 -5.06 0.96
CA PHE A 17 -11.07 -6.48 1.27
C PHE A 17 -10.54 -6.74 2.69
N THR A 18 -9.80 -5.80 3.32
CA THR A 18 -9.35 -5.97 4.70
C THR A 18 -10.51 -6.23 5.67
N ARG A 19 -11.72 -5.75 5.34
CA ARG A 19 -12.93 -5.98 6.13
C ARG A 19 -13.30 -7.46 6.24
N SER A 20 -12.90 -8.28 5.28
CA SER A 20 -13.15 -9.74 5.30
C SER A 20 -12.30 -10.49 6.31
N GLN A 21 -11.27 -9.87 6.89
CA GLN A 21 -10.30 -10.50 7.80
C GLN A 21 -9.55 -11.70 7.17
N LYS A 22 -9.52 -11.75 5.85
CA LYS A 22 -8.85 -12.83 5.10
C LYS A 22 -7.49 -12.36 4.58
N PRO A 23 -6.53 -13.28 4.39
CA PRO A 23 -5.20 -12.93 3.91
C PRO A 23 -5.22 -12.20 2.57
N ILE A 24 -4.37 -11.19 2.46
CA ILE A 24 -4.05 -10.48 1.22
C ILE A 24 -2.66 -10.92 0.78
N MET A 25 -2.48 -11.13 -0.52
CA MET A 25 -1.20 -11.38 -1.16
C MET A 25 -1.01 -10.39 -2.30
N THR A 26 0.06 -9.59 -2.22
CA THR A 26 0.35 -8.53 -3.19
C THR A 26 1.84 -8.20 -3.21
N THR A 27 2.25 -7.40 -4.17
CA THR A 27 3.59 -6.78 -4.21
C THR A 27 3.67 -5.65 -3.17
N ALA A 28 4.83 -5.42 -2.59
CA ALA A 28 5.07 -4.29 -1.68
C ALA A 28 5.50 -3.05 -2.48
N TRP A 29 4.63 -2.56 -3.35
CA TRP A 29 4.89 -1.47 -4.30
C TRP A 29 3.66 -0.60 -4.50
N SER A 30 3.86 0.73 -4.54
CA SER A 30 2.83 1.71 -4.83
C SER A 30 1.85 1.96 -3.67
N GLY A 31 0.77 2.72 -3.87
CA GLY A 31 -0.04 3.33 -2.83
C GLY A 31 -0.70 2.40 -1.81
N HIS A 32 -0.90 1.13 -2.13
CA HIS A 32 -1.49 0.19 -1.15
C HIS A 32 -0.55 -0.18 0.01
N VAL A 33 0.74 0.15 -0.07
CA VAL A 33 1.67 -0.07 1.04
C VAL A 33 1.34 0.81 2.25
N ASP A 34 0.69 1.95 2.05
CA ASP A 34 0.35 2.91 3.11
C ASP A 34 -0.55 2.31 4.20
N PHE A 35 -1.37 1.33 3.85
CA PHE A 35 -2.28 0.70 4.80
C PHE A 35 -2.01 -0.79 5.05
N LEU A 36 -1.15 -1.45 4.27
CA LEU A 36 -0.82 -2.87 4.46
C LEU A 36 0.28 -3.11 5.50
N TYR A 37 0.97 -2.06 5.92
CA TYR A 37 1.90 -2.07 7.03
C TYR A 37 1.24 -1.46 8.27
N ALA A 38 1.42 -2.09 9.41
CA ALA A 38 0.81 -1.64 10.65
C ALA A 38 1.75 -1.79 11.84
N PRO A 39 1.57 -0.98 12.90
CA PRO A 39 2.28 -1.15 14.14
C PRO A 39 1.89 -2.45 14.83
N VAL A 40 2.88 -3.26 15.16
CA VAL A 40 2.72 -4.52 15.89
C VAL A 40 3.52 -4.47 17.17
N VAL A 41 2.86 -4.66 18.31
CA VAL A 41 3.51 -4.68 19.62
C VAL A 41 4.04 -6.10 19.88
N ASN A 42 5.31 -6.21 20.17
CA ASN A 42 5.90 -7.47 20.60
C ASN A 42 5.45 -7.78 22.04
N ALA A 43 4.82 -8.93 22.25
CA ALA A 43 4.25 -9.30 23.56
C ALA A 43 5.30 -9.37 24.67
N LYS A 44 6.53 -9.78 24.36
CA LYS A 44 7.63 -9.94 25.35
C LYS A 44 8.35 -8.62 25.61
N SER A 45 8.82 -7.95 24.55
CA SER A 45 9.66 -6.74 24.69
C SER A 45 8.88 -5.45 24.80
N LYS A 46 7.55 -5.49 24.61
CA LYS A 46 6.65 -4.30 24.55
C LYS A 46 7.04 -3.28 23.47
N LYS A 47 8.04 -3.58 22.62
CA LYS A 47 8.44 -2.71 21.53
C LYS A 47 7.42 -2.78 20.38
N THR A 48 7.08 -1.61 19.86
CA THR A 48 6.25 -1.47 18.66
C THR A 48 7.15 -1.44 17.42
N THR A 49 6.81 -2.22 16.40
CA THR A 49 7.50 -2.23 15.11
C THR A 49 6.48 -2.23 13.98
N ILE A 50 6.76 -1.49 12.91
CA ILE A 50 5.94 -1.54 11.70
C ILE A 50 6.21 -2.84 10.96
N LYS A 51 5.15 -3.62 10.71
CA LYS A 51 5.25 -4.91 10.03
C LYS A 51 4.27 -5.02 8.88
N PRO A 52 4.63 -5.72 7.81
CA PRO A 52 3.67 -6.09 6.77
C PRO A 52 2.67 -7.10 7.36
N LEU A 53 1.38 -6.81 7.23
CA LEU A 53 0.30 -7.70 7.64
C LEU A 53 -0.39 -8.36 6.42
N PHE A 54 0.37 -8.59 5.39
CA PHE A 54 0.00 -9.25 4.13
C PHE A 54 1.14 -10.18 3.67
N GLU A 55 0.84 -11.06 2.72
CA GLU A 55 1.86 -11.89 2.09
C GLU A 55 2.51 -11.16 0.93
N LYS A 56 3.83 -10.96 1.02
CA LYS A 56 4.59 -10.24 0.00
C LYS A 56 4.98 -11.14 -1.16
N VAL A 57 4.70 -10.67 -2.37
CA VAL A 57 5.22 -11.26 -3.60
C VAL A 57 6.41 -10.46 -4.07
N ALA A 58 7.56 -11.12 -4.26
CA ALA A 58 8.74 -10.46 -4.79
C ALA A 58 8.54 -10.06 -6.26
N PHE A 59 9.13 -8.94 -6.63
CA PHE A 59 8.94 -8.29 -7.94
C PHE A 59 10.23 -7.62 -8.41
N ASP A 60 10.25 -7.23 -9.67
CA ASP A 60 11.23 -6.33 -10.28
C ASP A 60 10.51 -5.05 -10.71
N ILE A 61 11.19 -3.91 -10.60
CA ILE A 61 10.76 -2.66 -11.22
C ILE A 61 11.47 -2.55 -12.57
N LYS A 62 10.70 -2.34 -13.63
CA LYS A 62 11.22 -2.23 -15.01
C LYS A 62 10.50 -1.14 -15.76
N PRO A 63 11.13 -0.53 -16.77
CA PRO A 63 10.48 0.41 -17.64
C PRO A 63 9.19 -0.16 -18.24
N VAL A 64 8.23 0.72 -18.45
CA VAL A 64 6.98 0.37 -19.14
C VAL A 64 7.33 -0.12 -20.55
N PRO A 65 6.77 -1.27 -21.00
CA PRO A 65 6.97 -1.74 -22.36
C PRO A 65 6.50 -0.71 -23.40
N LYS A 66 7.24 -0.60 -24.50
CA LYS A 66 6.92 0.38 -25.56
C LYS A 66 5.48 0.27 -26.08
N GLU A 67 4.97 -0.95 -26.15
CA GLU A 67 3.62 -1.27 -26.61
C GLU A 67 2.51 -0.76 -25.66
N ALA A 68 2.89 -0.42 -24.44
CA ALA A 68 1.97 0.11 -23.42
C ALA A 68 2.09 1.64 -23.26
N HIS A 69 2.97 2.30 -24.00
CA HIS A 69 3.06 3.75 -23.95
C HIS A 69 1.78 4.37 -24.52
N TRP A 70 1.29 5.38 -23.82
CA TRP A 70 0.10 6.11 -24.24
C TRP A 70 0.32 7.60 -23.93
N ASP A 71 0.52 8.39 -24.94
CA ASP A 71 0.83 9.81 -24.82
C ASP A 71 -0.19 10.53 -23.91
N GLY A 72 0.34 11.28 -22.94
CA GLY A 72 -0.46 11.99 -21.95
C GLY A 72 -1.07 11.10 -20.85
N VAL A 73 -0.93 9.77 -20.89
CA VAL A 73 -1.50 8.83 -19.90
C VAL A 73 -0.43 7.92 -19.31
N ILE A 74 0.35 7.22 -20.14
CA ILE A 74 1.42 6.32 -19.69
C ILE A 74 2.73 6.80 -20.32
N SER A 75 3.54 7.49 -19.50
CA SER A 75 4.79 8.06 -19.94
C SER A 75 5.85 6.99 -20.26
N SER A 76 6.70 7.28 -21.25
CA SER A 76 7.77 6.37 -21.68
C SER A 76 8.90 6.21 -20.67
N ASP A 77 9.02 7.13 -19.71
CA ASP A 77 10.00 7.11 -18.62
C ASP A 77 9.46 6.49 -17.32
N SER A 78 8.19 6.06 -17.33
CA SER A 78 7.56 5.40 -16.19
C SER A 78 8.05 3.97 -16.00
N ASN A 79 7.92 3.49 -14.76
CA ASN A 79 8.28 2.13 -14.37
C ASN A 79 7.07 1.37 -13.84
N TRP A 80 7.03 0.07 -14.12
CA TRP A 80 6.02 -0.86 -13.63
C TRP A 80 6.61 -1.95 -12.75
N CYS A 81 5.80 -2.41 -11.82
CA CYS A 81 6.07 -3.59 -10.99
C CYS A 81 5.77 -4.88 -11.77
N PHE A 82 6.75 -5.79 -11.83
CA PHE A 82 6.63 -7.10 -12.47
C PHE A 82 6.82 -8.21 -11.43
N PRO A 83 5.73 -8.83 -10.95
CA PRO A 83 5.81 -9.93 -9.98
C PRO A 83 6.58 -11.12 -10.54
N LYS A 84 7.42 -11.76 -9.69
CA LYS A 84 8.18 -12.96 -10.04
C LYS A 84 7.30 -14.20 -9.92
N LYS A 85 7.11 -14.93 -11.02
CA LYS A 85 6.21 -16.10 -11.09
C LYS A 85 6.52 -17.16 -10.04
N ASP A 86 7.79 -17.54 -9.89
CA ASP A 86 8.23 -18.55 -8.91
C ASP A 86 7.98 -18.08 -7.46
N LYS A 87 8.13 -16.79 -7.19
CA LYS A 87 7.89 -16.20 -5.86
C LYS A 87 6.40 -16.09 -5.57
N PHE A 88 5.59 -15.78 -6.59
CA PHE A 88 4.14 -15.81 -6.46
C PHE A 88 3.63 -17.21 -6.09
N GLN A 89 4.10 -18.24 -6.78
CA GLN A 89 3.74 -19.63 -6.47
C GLN A 89 4.13 -20.02 -5.04
N LYS A 90 5.35 -19.63 -4.60
CA LYS A 90 5.81 -19.85 -3.22
C LYS A 90 4.95 -19.10 -2.19
N ALA A 91 4.58 -17.85 -2.48
CA ALA A 91 3.71 -17.06 -1.63
C ALA A 91 2.31 -17.68 -1.48
N MET A 92 1.73 -18.18 -2.58
CA MET A 92 0.46 -18.94 -2.54
C MET A 92 0.56 -20.16 -1.62
N ARG A 93 1.63 -20.95 -1.77
CA ARG A 93 1.88 -22.11 -0.93
C ARG A 93 2.04 -21.73 0.54
N SER A 94 2.80 -20.67 0.84
CA SER A 94 2.97 -20.12 2.19
C SER A 94 1.64 -19.72 2.83
N VAL A 95 0.75 -19.07 2.08
CA VAL A 95 -0.58 -18.69 2.58
C VAL A 95 -1.41 -19.93 2.88
N TYR A 96 -1.38 -20.94 2.02
CA TYR A 96 -2.12 -22.19 2.22
C TYR A 96 -1.63 -22.96 3.46
N GLU A 97 -0.31 -23.20 3.56
CA GLU A 97 0.30 -24.01 4.62
C GLU A 97 0.23 -23.33 6.00
N ALA A 98 0.35 -22.00 6.04
CA ALA A 98 0.33 -21.21 7.28
C ALA A 98 -0.96 -20.39 7.45
N TYR A 99 -2.08 -20.85 6.88
CA TYR A 99 -3.32 -20.08 6.82
C TYR A 99 -3.77 -19.49 8.16
N PRO A 100 -3.77 -20.21 9.30
CA PRO A 100 -4.19 -19.65 10.58
C PRO A 100 -3.35 -18.44 11.02
N ALA A 101 -2.03 -18.49 10.80
CA ALA A 101 -1.14 -17.37 11.10
C ALA A 101 -1.39 -16.17 10.18
N LYS A 102 -1.63 -16.40 8.89
CA LYS A 102 -1.95 -15.36 7.90
C LYS A 102 -3.32 -14.72 8.18
N GLU A 103 -4.30 -15.51 8.58
CA GLU A 103 -5.61 -14.99 9.00
C GLU A 103 -5.51 -14.14 10.27
N LYS A 104 -4.67 -14.55 11.24
CA LYS A 104 -4.40 -13.73 12.44
C LYS A 104 -3.82 -12.37 12.06
N ALA A 105 -2.85 -12.33 11.13
CA ALA A 105 -2.29 -11.08 10.63
C ALA A 105 -3.36 -10.23 9.91
N ALA A 106 -4.24 -10.84 9.13
CA ALA A 106 -5.34 -10.14 8.45
C ALA A 106 -6.35 -9.53 9.45
N LYS A 107 -6.64 -10.21 10.55
CA LYS A 107 -7.47 -9.68 11.65
C LYS A 107 -6.81 -8.48 12.34
N GLN A 108 -5.48 -8.52 12.53
CA GLN A 108 -4.73 -7.39 13.08
C GLN A 108 -4.75 -6.20 12.09
N LEU A 109 -4.58 -6.47 10.80
CA LEU A 109 -4.68 -5.44 9.76
C LEU A 109 -6.05 -4.78 9.77
N GLN A 110 -7.13 -5.55 9.76
CA GLN A 110 -8.49 -5.02 9.84
C GLN A 110 -8.71 -4.12 11.05
N SER A 111 -8.23 -4.53 12.23
CA SER A 111 -8.33 -3.71 13.45
C SER A 111 -7.55 -2.41 13.32
N HIS A 112 -6.36 -2.44 12.73
CA HIS A 112 -5.59 -1.23 12.45
C HIS A 112 -6.34 -0.30 11.50
N ILE A 113 -6.82 -0.80 10.36
CA ILE A 113 -7.57 -0.03 9.36
C ILE A 113 -8.81 0.63 9.98
N LYS A 114 -9.58 -0.13 10.76
CA LYS A 114 -10.77 0.40 11.43
C LYS A 114 -10.47 1.60 12.34
N ASN A 115 -9.29 1.65 12.93
CA ASN A 115 -8.90 2.74 13.83
C ASN A 115 -8.18 3.88 13.11
N ALA A 116 -7.30 3.59 12.14
CA ALA A 116 -6.47 4.58 11.47
C ALA A 116 -7.15 5.24 10.26
N PHE A 117 -8.20 4.62 9.70
CA PHE A 117 -8.91 5.11 8.51
C PHE A 117 -10.39 5.37 8.79
N LYS A 118 -10.68 6.01 9.93
CA LYS A 118 -12.03 6.51 10.21
C LYS A 118 -12.35 7.66 9.29
N MET A 119 -13.55 7.65 8.72
CA MET A 119 -13.99 8.64 7.76
C MET A 119 -14.03 10.05 8.39
N GLU A 120 -14.53 10.14 9.61
CA GLU A 120 -14.64 11.38 10.38
C GLU A 120 -13.26 12.03 10.59
N ASP A 121 -12.26 11.22 11.00
CA ASP A 121 -10.90 11.70 11.22
C ASP A 121 -10.29 12.21 9.90
N LYS A 122 -10.51 11.49 8.79
CA LYS A 122 -9.99 11.88 7.47
C LYS A 122 -10.65 13.14 6.90
N TYR A 123 -11.94 13.33 7.15
CA TYR A 123 -12.60 14.58 6.81
C TYR A 123 -12.08 15.75 7.64
N SER A 124 -11.88 15.56 8.95
CA SER A 124 -11.29 16.57 9.82
C SER A 124 -9.88 16.95 9.39
N ASP A 125 -9.04 15.95 9.07
CA ASP A 125 -7.68 16.16 8.55
C ASP A 125 -7.70 17.00 7.26
N MET A 126 -8.62 16.67 6.34
CA MET A 126 -8.78 17.38 5.07
C MET A 126 -9.22 18.84 5.29
N VAL A 127 -10.24 19.06 6.11
CA VAL A 127 -10.72 20.42 6.44
C VAL A 127 -9.60 21.24 7.06
N SER A 128 -8.89 20.69 8.04
CA SER A 128 -7.76 21.36 8.69
C SER A 128 -6.62 21.70 7.74
N ALA A 129 -6.37 20.85 6.74
CA ALA A 129 -5.37 21.11 5.72
C ALA A 129 -5.77 22.28 4.81
N VAL A 130 -7.05 22.32 4.38
CA VAL A 130 -7.58 23.41 3.56
C VAL A 130 -7.57 24.74 4.33
N GLU A 131 -7.99 24.76 5.60
CA GLU A 131 -7.98 25.94 6.44
C GLU A 131 -6.57 26.52 6.61
N LYS A 132 -5.57 25.67 6.81
CA LYS A 132 -4.16 26.09 6.89
C LYS A 132 -3.69 26.78 5.61
N ILE A 133 -4.00 26.24 4.45
CA ILE A 133 -3.66 26.86 3.15
C ILE A 133 -4.35 28.23 3.01
N SER A 134 -5.62 28.33 3.40
CA SER A 134 -6.40 29.56 3.30
C SER A 134 -5.91 30.66 4.25
N THR A 135 -5.36 30.30 5.43
CA THR A 135 -4.91 31.26 6.43
C THR A 135 -3.47 31.73 6.21
N THR A 136 -2.61 30.90 5.62
CA THR A 136 -1.19 31.25 5.42
C THR A 136 -0.94 32.14 4.21
N GLY A 137 -1.86 32.23 3.25
CA GLY A 137 -1.71 33.09 2.06
C GLY A 137 -0.46 32.80 1.20
N GLU A 138 0.31 31.81 1.57
CA GLU A 138 1.49 31.37 0.84
C GLU A 138 1.05 30.54 -0.35
N GLN A 139 1.09 31.18 -1.54
CA GLN A 139 1.26 30.45 -2.77
C GLN A 139 2.64 29.74 -2.66
N THR A 140 2.67 28.58 -2.03
CA THR A 140 3.78 27.67 -2.22
C THR A 140 3.75 27.29 -3.70
N GLN A 141 4.63 27.87 -4.49
CA GLN A 141 5.14 27.26 -5.68
C GLN A 141 5.88 25.99 -5.22
N ASP A 142 5.13 24.99 -4.81
CA ASP A 142 5.66 23.63 -4.68
C ASP A 142 6.00 23.18 -6.08
N THR A 143 7.23 23.42 -6.47
CA THR A 143 7.92 22.56 -7.39
C THR A 143 7.75 21.16 -6.82
N ILE A 144 6.86 20.39 -7.38
CA ILE A 144 6.71 18.96 -7.08
C ILE A 144 8.09 18.37 -7.34
N ASP A 145 8.83 18.13 -6.27
CA ASP A 145 10.09 17.40 -6.31
C ASP A 145 9.74 15.95 -6.64
N THR A 146 9.64 15.68 -7.93
CA THR A 146 9.30 14.37 -8.48
C THR A 146 10.29 13.28 -8.05
N ASP A 147 11.47 13.66 -7.56
CA ASP A 147 12.48 12.71 -7.09
C ASP A 147 12.18 12.16 -5.68
N LYS A 148 11.34 12.85 -4.88
CA LYS A 148 10.94 12.36 -3.55
C LYS A 148 9.72 11.46 -3.54
N VAL A 149 8.94 11.43 -4.58
CA VAL A 149 7.73 10.57 -4.68
C VAL A 149 8.07 9.12 -5.03
N MET A 150 9.31 8.84 -5.43
CA MET A 150 9.73 7.51 -5.90
C MET A 150 10.46 6.65 -4.87
N VAL A 151 10.54 7.03 -3.61
CA VAL A 151 11.33 6.31 -2.59
C VAL A 151 10.51 6.04 -1.32
N LEU A 152 9.34 5.45 -1.49
CA LEU A 152 8.66 4.79 -0.36
C LEU A 152 8.23 3.38 -0.72
#